data_0391b470fb522535a9fae884bf4f1978
#
_entry.id   0391b470fb522535a9fae884bf4f1978
#
_cell.length_a   1.000
_cell.length_b   1.000
_cell.length_c   1.000
_cell.angle_alpha   90.00
_cell.angle_beta   90.00
_cell.angle_gamma   90.00
#
_symmetry.space_group_name_H-M   'P 1'
#
loop_
_entity.id
_entity.type
_entity.pdbx_description
1 polymer ?
#
loop_
_entity_poly.entity_id
_entity_poly.type
_entity_poly.pdbx_seq_one_letter_code
_entity_poly.pdbx_strand_id
1 'polypeptide(L)'
;MARDPIHPGRFLADELEALDMSVPEVAEVLHVPANRIYQLLKGQRALTADTALRLSQWLGTSAEMWLNLQKLYELRVAERQLGERIRKTIVRRETSRAA
;
A
#
# COMPACT_ATOMS: atom_id res chain seq x y z
N MET A 1 -12.72 7.06 14.51
CA MET A 1 -12.96 7.57 13.16
C MET A 1 -11.86 7.12 12.22
N ALA A 2 -12.24 6.59 11.10
CA ALA A 2 -11.27 6.06 10.15
C ALA A 2 -10.58 7.22 9.41
N ARG A 3 -9.27 7.07 9.25
CA ARG A 3 -8.50 8.03 8.46
C ARG A 3 -8.75 7.79 6.98
N ASP A 4 -8.45 8.80 6.18
CA ASP A 4 -8.52 8.65 4.73
C ASP A 4 -7.54 7.57 4.27
N PRO A 5 -7.97 6.71 3.35
CA PRO A 5 -7.04 5.74 2.78
C PRO A 5 -6.00 6.46 1.94
N ILE A 6 -4.73 6.12 2.16
CA ILE A 6 -3.63 6.66 1.37
C ILE A 6 -2.91 5.50 0.73
N HIS A 7 -2.95 5.45 -0.60
CA HIS A 7 -2.30 4.39 -1.35
C HIS A 7 -0.78 4.54 -1.24
N PRO A 8 -0.02 3.43 -1.13
CA PRO A 8 1.44 3.52 -1.05
C PRO A 8 2.08 4.21 -2.26
N GLY A 9 1.40 4.26 -3.40
CA GLY A 9 1.86 5.02 -4.56
C GLY A 9 2.07 6.48 -4.26
N ARG A 10 1.35 7.05 -3.30
CA ARG A 10 1.54 8.43 -2.88
C ARG A 10 2.92 8.61 -2.25
N PHE A 11 3.32 7.66 -1.41
CA PHE A 11 4.64 7.71 -0.79
C PHE A 11 5.74 7.51 -1.83
N LEU A 12 5.50 6.65 -2.81
CA LEU A 12 6.45 6.47 -3.91
C LEU A 12 6.58 7.75 -4.73
N ALA A 13 5.48 8.43 -5.00
CA ALA A 13 5.51 9.71 -5.73
C ALA A 13 6.38 10.73 -5.01
N ASP A 14 6.25 10.81 -3.69
CA ASP A 14 7.07 11.73 -2.90
C ASP A 14 8.56 11.39 -3.00
N GLU A 15 8.90 10.10 -2.98
CA GLU A 15 10.28 9.66 -3.16
C GLU A 15 10.84 10.04 -4.52
N LEU A 16 10.06 9.83 -5.58
CA LEU A 16 10.48 10.15 -6.92
C LEU A 16 10.71 11.65 -7.09
N GLU A 17 9.84 12.44 -6.50
CA GLU A 17 9.99 13.90 -6.53
C GLU A 17 11.27 14.32 -5.79
N ALA A 18 11.50 13.74 -4.62
CA ALA A 18 12.70 14.06 -3.84
C ALA A 18 13.97 13.68 -4.56
N LEU A 19 13.95 12.60 -5.34
CA LEU A 19 15.09 12.11 -6.10
C LEU A 19 15.21 12.77 -7.48
N ASP A 20 14.21 13.55 -7.86
CA ASP A 20 14.13 14.19 -9.17
C ASP A 20 14.27 13.16 -10.29
N MET A 21 13.53 12.05 -10.17
CA MET A 21 13.58 10.96 -11.15
C MET A 21 12.24 10.80 -11.86
N SER A 22 12.33 10.53 -13.15
CA SER A 22 11.16 10.25 -13.97
C SER A 22 10.74 8.79 -13.79
N VAL A 23 9.48 8.49 -14.17
CA VAL A 23 8.97 7.12 -14.11
C VAL A 23 9.80 6.16 -14.97
N PRO A 24 10.16 6.50 -16.23
CA PRO A 24 11.00 5.61 -17.01
C PRO A 24 12.35 5.30 -16.34
N GLU A 25 12.95 6.30 -15.70
CA GLU A 25 14.22 6.10 -15.01
C GLU A 25 14.07 5.12 -13.84
N VAL A 26 13.02 5.29 -13.07
CA VAL A 26 12.76 4.40 -11.92
C VAL A 26 12.44 2.99 -12.39
N ALA A 27 11.63 2.86 -13.44
CA ALA A 27 11.29 1.55 -14.00
C ALA A 27 12.55 0.81 -14.44
N GLU A 28 13.49 1.52 -15.04
CA GLU A 28 14.75 0.94 -15.48
C GLU A 28 15.57 0.46 -14.28
N VAL A 29 15.70 1.29 -13.26
CA VAL A 29 16.43 0.95 -12.05
C VAL A 29 15.83 -0.28 -11.37
N LEU A 30 14.51 -0.37 -11.33
CA LEU A 30 13.81 -1.47 -10.66
C LEU A 30 13.64 -2.69 -11.55
N HIS A 31 14.01 -2.60 -12.82
CA HIS A 31 13.84 -3.67 -13.80
C HIS A 31 12.38 -4.13 -13.91
N VAL A 32 11.48 -3.16 -14.01
CA VAL A 32 10.04 -3.40 -14.20
C VAL A 32 9.53 -2.56 -15.37
N PRO A 33 8.40 -2.93 -15.96
CA PRO A 33 7.79 -2.09 -16.98
C PRO A 33 7.37 -0.74 -16.40
N ALA A 34 7.54 0.32 -17.16
CA ALA A 34 7.15 1.67 -16.72
C ALA A 34 5.67 1.73 -16.36
N ASN A 35 4.83 0.95 -17.05
CA ASN A 35 3.40 0.93 -16.78
C ASN A 35 3.09 0.48 -15.34
N ARG A 36 3.90 -0.42 -14.78
CA ARG A 36 3.73 -0.83 -13.39
C ARG A 36 3.87 0.37 -12.46
N ILE A 37 4.87 1.21 -12.72
CA ILE A 37 5.11 2.38 -11.87
C ILE A 37 4.00 3.42 -12.05
N TYR A 38 3.59 3.68 -13.30
CA TYR A 38 2.47 4.61 -13.54
C TYR A 38 1.21 4.17 -12.81
N GLN A 39 0.89 2.89 -12.86
CA GLN A 39 -0.31 2.37 -12.20
C GLN A 39 -0.20 2.48 -10.67
N LEU A 40 0.98 2.24 -10.12
CA LEU A 40 1.20 2.41 -8.69
C LEU A 40 1.00 3.85 -8.27
N LEU A 41 1.57 4.79 -9.01
CA LEU A 41 1.46 6.21 -8.69
C LEU A 41 0.03 6.71 -8.75
N LYS A 42 -0.78 6.11 -9.61
CA LYS A 42 -2.20 6.47 -9.76
C LYS A 42 -3.11 5.72 -8.78
N GLY A 43 -2.54 4.85 -7.95
CA GLY A 43 -3.34 4.05 -7.04
C GLY A 43 -4.18 2.98 -7.72
N GLN A 44 -3.82 2.60 -8.94
CA GLN A 44 -4.58 1.64 -9.74
C GLN A 44 -4.05 0.22 -9.65
N ARG A 45 -3.01 0.02 -8.88
CA ARG A 45 -2.37 -1.29 -8.72
C ARG A 45 -1.91 -1.44 -7.28
N ALA A 46 -2.08 -2.61 -6.72
CA ALA A 46 -1.57 -2.91 -5.39
C ALA A 46 -0.04 -3.01 -5.42
N LEU A 47 0.59 -2.57 -4.35
CA LEU A 47 2.02 -2.74 -4.17
C LEU A 47 2.25 -4.13 -3.61
N THR A 48 2.78 -5.00 -4.45
CA THR A 48 2.99 -6.41 -4.14
C THR A 48 4.35 -6.66 -3.50
N ALA A 49 4.55 -7.88 -3.01
CA ALA A 49 5.83 -8.27 -2.41
C ALA A 49 6.99 -8.11 -3.40
N ASP A 50 6.76 -8.45 -4.67
CA ASP A 50 7.78 -8.27 -5.71
C ASP A 50 8.24 -6.82 -5.78
N THR A 51 7.29 -5.90 -5.89
CA THR A 51 7.61 -4.47 -5.97
C THR A 51 8.23 -3.98 -4.67
N ALA A 52 7.73 -4.44 -3.52
CA ALA A 52 8.27 -4.05 -2.22
C ALA A 52 9.74 -4.44 -2.08
N LEU A 53 10.09 -5.66 -2.53
CA LEU A 53 11.47 -6.11 -2.48
C LEU A 53 12.38 -5.27 -3.38
N ARG A 54 11.91 -4.93 -4.57
CA ARG A 54 12.68 -4.10 -5.49
C ARG A 54 12.91 -2.70 -4.93
N LEU A 55 11.88 -2.11 -4.37
CA LEU A 55 11.98 -0.78 -3.75
C LEU A 55 12.91 -0.81 -2.55
N SER A 56 12.83 -1.84 -1.72
CA SER A 56 13.69 -1.94 -0.54
C SER A 56 15.16 -2.09 -0.93
N GLN A 57 15.43 -2.85 -1.97
CA GLN A 57 16.80 -3.03 -2.45
C GLN A 57 17.38 -1.71 -2.95
N TRP A 58 16.57 -0.95 -3.68
CA TRP A 58 17.02 0.30 -4.29
C TRP A 58 17.13 1.42 -3.26
N LEU A 59 16.10 1.60 -2.42
CA LEU A 59 16.02 2.73 -1.50
C LEU A 59 16.64 2.46 -0.13
N GLY A 60 16.92 1.20 0.18
CA GLY A 60 17.41 0.84 1.51
C GLY A 60 16.34 0.83 2.57
N THR A 61 15.07 0.94 2.19
CA THR A 61 13.94 0.81 3.12
C THR A 61 13.57 -0.65 3.28
N SER A 62 12.71 -0.97 4.27
CA SER A 62 12.28 -2.34 4.43
C SER A 62 11.12 -2.66 3.50
N ALA A 63 11.09 -3.90 3.02
CA ALA A 63 9.96 -4.37 2.21
C ALA A 63 8.69 -4.41 3.04
N GLU A 64 8.81 -4.74 4.32
CA GLU A 64 7.66 -4.77 5.23
C GLU A 64 7.01 -3.41 5.35
N MET A 65 7.80 -2.34 5.39
CA MET A 65 7.25 -1.00 5.44
C MET A 65 6.31 -0.73 4.26
N TRP A 66 6.76 -1.07 3.05
CA TRP A 66 5.95 -0.87 1.86
C TRP A 66 4.68 -1.71 1.88
N LEU A 67 4.79 -2.97 2.32
CA LEU A 67 3.63 -3.87 2.40
C LEU A 67 2.66 -3.43 3.50
N ASN A 68 3.18 -2.89 4.59
CA ASN A 68 2.33 -2.37 5.66
C ASN A 68 1.51 -1.16 5.17
N LEU A 69 2.11 -0.31 4.36
CA LEU A 69 1.39 0.81 3.77
C LEU A 69 0.24 0.32 2.87
N GLN A 70 0.50 -0.71 2.09
CA GLN A 70 -0.51 -1.31 1.23
C GLN A 70 -1.64 -1.93 2.07
N LYS A 71 -1.30 -2.68 3.10
CA LYS A 71 -2.30 -3.32 3.97
C LYS A 71 -3.16 -2.28 4.69
N LEU A 72 -2.53 -1.24 5.18
CA LEU A 72 -3.26 -0.18 5.87
C LEU A 72 -4.22 0.52 4.92
N TYR A 73 -3.80 0.76 3.69
CA TYR A 73 -4.67 1.32 2.67
C TYR A 73 -5.88 0.42 2.43
N GLU A 74 -5.64 -0.87 2.20
CA GLU A 74 -6.72 -1.82 1.96
C GLU A 74 -7.70 -1.90 3.12
N LEU A 75 -7.16 -1.89 4.34
CA LEU A 75 -7.99 -1.96 5.53
C LEU A 75 -8.88 -0.73 5.65
N ARG A 76 -8.35 0.45 5.40
CA ARG A 76 -9.13 1.68 5.48
C ARG A 76 -10.20 1.77 4.40
N VAL A 77 -9.89 1.30 3.19
CA VAL A 77 -10.88 1.23 2.11
C VAL A 77 -11.99 0.28 2.50
N ALA A 78 -11.64 -0.91 2.98
CA ALA A 78 -12.63 -1.91 3.39
C ALA A 78 -13.48 -1.39 4.55
N GLU A 79 -12.87 -0.70 5.49
CA GLU A 79 -13.59 -0.12 6.62
C GLU A 79 -14.66 0.87 6.14
N ARG A 80 -14.30 1.73 5.19
CA ARG A 80 -15.25 2.70 4.63
C ARG A 80 -16.41 2.02 3.90
N GLN A 81 -16.09 0.98 3.14
CA GLN A 81 -17.10 0.33 2.29
C GLN A 81 -17.93 -0.69 3.03
N LEU A 82 -17.35 -1.40 3.99
CA LEU A 82 -17.97 -2.57 4.59
C LEU A 82 -18.04 -2.54 6.11
N GLY A 83 -17.30 -1.64 6.75
CA GLY A 83 -17.13 -1.67 8.19
C GLY A 83 -18.44 -1.67 8.97
N GLU A 84 -19.35 -0.77 8.61
CA GLU A 84 -20.62 -0.66 9.31
C GLU A 84 -21.48 -1.90 9.09
N ARG A 85 -21.55 -2.40 7.86
CA ARG A 85 -22.31 -3.60 7.56
C ARG A 85 -21.77 -4.80 8.32
N ILE A 86 -20.45 -4.93 8.36
CA ILE A 86 -19.81 -6.04 9.08
C ILE A 86 -20.17 -5.97 10.56
N ARG A 87 -20.05 -4.80 11.17
CA ARG A 87 -20.39 -4.65 12.60
C ARG A 87 -21.83 -4.96 12.90
N LYS A 88 -22.73 -4.68 11.97
CA LYS A 88 -24.15 -4.97 12.14
C LYS A 88 -24.50 -6.44 11.91
N THR A 89 -23.72 -7.11 11.09
CA THR A 89 -24.02 -8.46 10.65
C THR A 89 -23.32 -9.52 11.49
N ILE A 90 -22.08 -9.25 11.88
CA ILE A 90 -21.27 -10.23 12.60
C ILE A 90 -21.28 -9.89 14.08
N VAL A 91 -21.82 -10.80 14.88
CA VAL A 91 -21.86 -10.63 16.31
C VAL A 91 -20.56 -11.14 16.91
N ARG A 92 -19.99 -10.35 17.81
CA ARG A 92 -18.77 -10.77 18.49
C ARG A 92 -19.02 -12.06 19.24
N ARG A 93 -18.11 -13.01 19.10
CA ARG A 93 -18.17 -14.25 19.85
C ARG A 93 -18.05 -13.93 21.34
N GLU A 94 -18.90 -14.52 22.15
CA GLU A 94 -18.82 -14.34 23.58
C GLU A 94 -17.58 -15.04 24.11
N THR A 95 -16.79 -14.31 24.85
CA THR A 95 -15.57 -14.87 25.44
C THR A 95 -15.76 -14.89 26.93
N SER A 96 -16.41 -15.94 27.42
CA SER A 96 -16.71 -16.07 28.83
C SER A 96 -15.45 -16.31 29.66
N ARG A 97 -14.35 -16.65 29.02
CA ARG A 97 -13.10 -16.82 29.73
C ARG A 97 -12.05 -15.95 29.09
N ALA A 98 -11.13 -15.48 29.91
CA ALA A 98 -10.02 -14.73 29.44
C ALA A 98 -9.19 -15.60 28.51
N ALA A 99 -8.85 -15.06 27.38
CA ALA A 99 -8.00 -15.77 26.45
C ALA A 99 -6.56 -15.66 26.90
#